data_e3b05b8658e6617bc60ac219a04a568b
#
_entry.id   e3b05b8658e6617bc60ac219a04a568b
#
_cell.length_a   1.000
_cell.length_b   1.000
_cell.length_c   1.000
_cell.angle_alpha   90.00
_cell.angle_beta   90.00
_cell.angle_gamma   90.00
#
_symmetry.space_group_name_H-M   'P 1'
#
loop_
_entity.id
_entity.type
_entity.pdbx_description
1 polymer ?
#
loop_
_entity_poly.entity_id
_entity_poly.type
_entity_poly.pdbx_seq_one_letter_code
_entity_poly.pdbx_strand_id
1 'polypeptide(L)'
;MKVLLVVIDAATPHVVCPAIRTGRLPVLHRLSEAGAMHEACASIFPSITPAATTSIVTGAYPAEHGIAGASWFDEQRQEVAYYGDDFWIIAREGFGRFINDFLLRLNGDRLKSPTLFEMVERSGRTAACLNYLVYRGNYPHRVHMPGLIATLPGVPLAETIEGPSTLCLGDFVGAPTPHGHKLHEKSGLLHRFGMDDASTGSLLRALFAAGLPDFTVAYFADNDFRSHEVGPHAALDAVEQVDRMLGEAFEAAGGIDRALQDLTVVVTSDHGHCDIRSDPNSGAIHLDRLLGNFRQAKPTGPWRGKDEIMICPNMRAAQIYVRHRGAATIESIARDVLADARVDQVIWRTRHTNAATDGYTVVTARGRLVFSRDRDGRVEATDAFGGGWTWEGDTETVDLQTDGELLEFGQYPNAFERIAGALDLDQSGEVWITARPGCEFEVPGGKAHLGGGSHGALHALDTLSPVIMAGGPIRPRLPRHLRCVDIAPLCMQALGVPMRYAPGAARLSAASVDATLLRDSHVSYGG
;
A
#
# COMPACT_ATOMS: atom_id res chain seq x y z
N MET A 1 26.50 2.94 -5.97
CA MET A 1 25.49 1.85 -5.94
C MET A 1 24.17 2.44 -6.41
N LYS A 2 23.48 1.76 -7.31
CA LYS A 2 22.13 2.10 -7.78
C LYS A 2 21.11 1.17 -7.14
N VAL A 3 19.85 1.60 -7.03
CA VAL A 3 18.73 0.79 -6.54
C VAL A 3 17.58 0.86 -7.54
N LEU A 4 17.06 -0.30 -7.92
CA LEU A 4 15.80 -0.49 -8.64
C LEU A 4 14.78 -1.10 -7.68
N LEU A 5 13.74 -0.36 -7.39
CA LEU A 5 12.55 -0.85 -6.68
C LEU A 5 11.47 -1.20 -7.71
N VAL A 6 11.13 -2.47 -7.80
CA VAL A 6 10.04 -3.00 -8.60
C VAL A 6 8.87 -3.28 -7.68
N VAL A 7 7.72 -2.68 -7.94
CA VAL A 7 6.48 -2.96 -7.22
C VAL A 7 5.51 -3.61 -8.20
N ILE A 8 5.16 -4.87 -7.92
CA ILE A 8 4.15 -5.64 -8.68
C ILE A 8 2.88 -5.63 -7.82
N ASP A 9 1.89 -4.88 -8.24
CA ASP A 9 0.65 -4.69 -7.48
C ASP A 9 -0.04 -6.03 -7.19
N ALA A 10 -0.51 -6.20 -5.96
CA ALA A 10 -1.24 -7.38 -5.50
C ALA A 10 -0.53 -8.74 -5.71
N ALA A 11 0.82 -8.76 -5.76
CA ALA A 11 1.57 -10.02 -5.91
C ALA A 11 1.46 -10.86 -4.63
N THR A 12 0.51 -11.77 -4.64
CA THR A 12 0.09 -12.56 -3.49
C THR A 12 1.05 -13.72 -3.20
N PRO A 13 1.66 -13.84 -2.00
CA PRO A 13 2.73 -14.80 -1.74
C PRO A 13 2.35 -16.27 -1.98
N HIS A 14 1.15 -16.69 -1.60
CA HIS A 14 0.71 -18.08 -1.76
C HIS A 14 0.54 -18.49 -3.24
N VAL A 15 0.55 -17.54 -4.17
CA VAL A 15 0.53 -17.76 -5.62
C VAL A 15 1.93 -17.55 -6.21
N VAL A 16 2.55 -16.40 -5.93
CA VAL A 16 3.78 -15.96 -6.58
C VAL A 16 5.01 -16.72 -6.05
N CYS A 17 5.12 -16.96 -4.72
CA CYS A 17 6.29 -17.63 -4.17
C CYS A 17 6.46 -19.09 -4.66
N PRO A 18 5.41 -19.93 -4.75
CA PRO A 18 5.52 -21.23 -5.40
C PRO A 18 5.95 -21.13 -6.87
N ALA A 19 5.43 -20.16 -7.63
CA ALA A 19 5.79 -19.94 -9.03
C ALA A 19 7.29 -19.54 -9.19
N ILE A 20 7.80 -18.72 -8.28
CA ILE A 20 9.24 -18.39 -8.21
C ILE A 20 10.07 -19.65 -7.95
N ARG A 21 9.75 -20.41 -6.89
CA ARG A 21 10.50 -21.62 -6.50
C ARG A 21 10.50 -22.70 -7.56
N THR A 22 9.45 -22.83 -8.35
CA THR A 22 9.35 -23.82 -9.43
C THR A 22 9.98 -23.34 -10.75
N GLY A 23 10.51 -22.09 -10.80
CA GLY A 23 11.12 -21.51 -12.01
C GLY A 23 10.11 -21.07 -13.07
N ARG A 24 8.82 -21.02 -12.75
CA ARG A 24 7.77 -20.48 -13.62
C ARG A 24 7.95 -18.98 -13.86
N LEU A 25 8.63 -18.29 -12.93
CA LEU A 25 9.04 -16.89 -12.99
C LEU A 25 10.58 -16.84 -13.00
N PRO A 26 11.25 -17.09 -14.14
CA PRO A 26 12.69 -17.36 -14.19
C PRO A 26 13.56 -16.18 -13.76
N VAL A 27 13.16 -14.94 -14.01
CA VAL A 27 13.91 -13.74 -13.60
C VAL A 27 13.80 -13.54 -12.09
N LEU A 28 12.60 -13.61 -11.53
CA LEU A 28 12.39 -13.52 -10.08
C LEU A 28 13.05 -14.69 -9.35
N HIS A 29 13.03 -15.89 -9.93
CA HIS A 29 13.76 -17.05 -9.42
C HIS A 29 15.27 -16.76 -9.35
N ARG A 30 15.86 -16.27 -10.46
CA ARG A 30 17.30 -15.92 -10.52
C ARG A 30 17.66 -14.83 -9.52
N LEU A 31 16.80 -13.81 -9.34
CA LEU A 31 16.99 -12.77 -8.32
C LEU A 31 16.97 -13.37 -6.91
N SER A 32 16.03 -14.27 -6.62
CA SER A 32 15.93 -14.92 -5.30
C SER A 32 17.17 -15.77 -4.97
N GLU A 33 17.74 -16.46 -5.96
CA GLU A 33 18.98 -17.22 -5.81
C GLU A 33 20.21 -16.32 -5.62
N ALA A 34 20.28 -15.20 -6.35
CA ALA A 34 21.39 -14.25 -6.26
C ALA A 34 21.37 -13.42 -4.97
N GLY A 35 20.23 -13.37 -4.29
CA GLY A 35 20.03 -12.54 -3.10
C GLY A 35 19.32 -13.24 -1.96
N ALA A 36 18.29 -12.62 -1.45
CA ALA A 36 17.40 -13.13 -0.43
C ALA A 36 15.94 -12.91 -0.81
N MET A 37 15.06 -13.83 -0.38
CA MET A 37 13.61 -13.73 -0.53
C MET A 37 12.93 -13.86 0.82
N HIS A 38 11.94 -13.00 1.07
CA HIS A 38 11.05 -13.03 2.23
C HIS A 38 9.61 -13.13 1.74
N GLU A 39 8.85 -14.09 2.26
CA GLU A 39 7.51 -14.42 1.74
C GLU A 39 6.36 -13.74 2.49
N ALA A 40 6.65 -13.05 3.58
CA ALA A 40 5.64 -12.56 4.53
C ALA A 40 5.88 -11.12 4.99
N CYS A 41 6.14 -10.20 4.04
CA CYS A 41 6.21 -8.77 4.33
C CYS A 41 4.79 -8.27 4.62
N ALA A 42 4.57 -7.71 5.82
CA ALA A 42 3.26 -7.23 6.21
C ALA A 42 2.99 -5.82 5.66
N SER A 43 1.93 -5.68 4.86
CA SER A 43 1.40 -4.38 4.44
C SER A 43 0.79 -3.61 5.61
N ILE A 44 0.44 -2.35 5.38
CA ILE A 44 -0.27 -1.50 6.36
C ILE A 44 -1.76 -1.88 6.46
N PHE A 45 -2.52 -1.20 7.33
CA PHE A 45 -3.97 -1.21 7.33
C PHE A 45 -4.51 0.20 6.98
N PRO A 46 -5.50 0.30 6.08
CA PRO A 46 -6.04 -0.77 5.23
C PRO A 46 -4.99 -1.21 4.19
N SER A 47 -5.00 -2.52 3.84
CA SER A 47 -4.11 -3.09 2.80
C SER A 47 -4.65 -2.71 1.42
N ILE A 48 -4.45 -1.44 1.03
CA ILE A 48 -5.04 -0.86 -0.18
C ILE A 48 -4.05 0.06 -0.89
N THR A 49 -4.02 -0.02 -2.22
CA THR A 49 -2.98 0.55 -3.07
C THR A 49 -2.57 1.99 -2.74
N PRO A 50 -3.47 3.01 -2.62
CA PRO A 50 -3.02 4.38 -2.37
C PRO A 50 -2.27 4.56 -1.05
N ALA A 51 -2.72 3.89 0.01
CA ALA A 51 -2.08 3.97 1.32
C ALA A 51 -0.82 3.11 1.40
N ALA A 52 -0.85 1.88 0.87
CA ALA A 52 0.27 0.95 0.92
C ALA A 52 1.44 1.38 0.03
N THR A 53 1.17 1.85 -1.20
CA THR A 53 2.21 2.42 -2.08
C THR A 53 2.83 3.68 -1.48
N THR A 54 2.05 4.51 -0.78
CA THR A 54 2.59 5.64 -0.02
C THR A 54 3.54 5.16 1.07
N SER A 55 3.16 4.13 1.83
CA SER A 55 4.00 3.57 2.90
C SER A 55 5.33 3.00 2.37
N ILE A 56 5.32 2.34 1.21
CA ILE A 56 6.53 1.80 0.58
C ILE A 56 7.57 2.89 0.28
N VAL A 57 7.15 4.04 -0.26
CA VAL A 57 8.09 5.08 -0.67
C VAL A 57 8.34 6.16 0.38
N THR A 58 7.63 6.15 1.50
CA THR A 58 7.85 7.07 2.63
C THR A 58 8.45 6.40 3.85
N GLY A 59 8.27 5.09 4.01
CA GLY A 59 8.60 4.36 5.23
C GLY A 59 7.70 4.72 6.42
N ALA A 60 6.50 5.27 6.16
CA ALA A 60 5.58 5.79 7.16
C ALA A 60 4.25 5.05 7.13
N TYR A 61 3.50 5.06 8.23
CA TYR A 61 2.12 4.61 8.30
C TYR A 61 1.13 5.72 7.91
N PRO A 62 -0.16 5.39 7.63
CA PRO A 62 -1.21 6.38 7.34
C PRO A 62 -1.27 7.55 8.33
N ALA A 63 -1.10 7.29 9.62
CA ALA A 63 -1.05 8.31 10.67
C ALA A 63 0.00 9.41 10.41
N GLU A 64 1.10 9.09 9.72
CA GLU A 64 2.21 9.99 9.45
C GLU A 64 2.19 10.53 8.03
N HIS A 65 1.88 9.69 7.02
CA HIS A 65 1.88 10.13 5.62
C HIS A 65 0.55 10.75 5.16
N GLY A 66 -0.55 10.59 5.92
CA GLY A 66 -1.80 11.31 5.69
C GLY A 66 -2.79 10.64 4.72
N ILE A 67 -2.45 9.52 4.08
CA ILE A 67 -3.31 8.83 3.11
C ILE A 67 -4.06 7.71 3.81
N ALA A 68 -5.38 7.88 3.99
CA ALA A 68 -6.20 7.00 4.83
C ALA A 68 -6.66 5.71 4.12
N GLY A 69 -6.57 5.62 2.80
CA GLY A 69 -7.06 4.49 2.02
C GLY A 69 -7.39 4.87 0.59
N ALA A 70 -8.30 4.13 -0.07
CA ALA A 70 -8.86 4.47 -1.38
C ALA A 70 -10.05 5.44 -1.25
N SER A 71 -10.76 5.42 -0.13
CA SER A 71 -11.89 6.31 0.12
C SER A 71 -11.92 6.77 1.58
N TRP A 72 -11.94 8.09 1.81
CA TRP A 72 -12.06 8.68 3.14
C TRP A 72 -12.72 10.06 3.09
N PHE A 73 -13.32 10.49 4.19
CA PHE A 73 -13.93 11.81 4.32
C PHE A 73 -12.92 12.85 4.82
N ASP A 74 -12.70 13.89 4.05
CA ASP A 74 -11.91 15.06 4.44
C ASP A 74 -12.85 16.05 5.17
N GLU A 75 -12.82 16.05 6.50
CA GLU A 75 -13.65 16.94 7.33
C GLU A 75 -13.36 18.42 7.08
N GLN A 76 -12.12 18.79 6.75
CA GLN A 76 -11.76 20.19 6.53
C GLN A 76 -12.35 20.72 5.22
N ARG A 77 -12.40 19.86 4.19
CA ARG A 77 -12.94 20.20 2.88
C ARG A 77 -14.40 19.80 2.70
N GLN A 78 -14.96 19.06 3.64
CA GLN A 78 -16.32 18.53 3.57
C GLN A 78 -16.58 17.73 2.28
N GLU A 79 -15.64 16.89 1.91
CA GLU A 79 -15.69 16.05 0.72
C GLU A 79 -15.11 14.66 0.96
N VAL A 80 -15.52 13.67 0.17
CA VAL A 80 -14.89 12.36 0.16
C VAL A 80 -13.76 12.35 -0.86
N ALA A 81 -12.55 12.02 -0.42
CA ALA A 81 -11.44 11.67 -1.30
C ALA A 81 -11.68 10.26 -1.86
N TYR A 82 -11.51 10.08 -3.17
CA TYR A 82 -11.71 8.79 -3.82
C TYR A 82 -10.61 8.50 -4.84
N TYR A 83 -9.97 7.35 -4.66
CA TYR A 83 -8.87 6.83 -5.49
C TYR A 83 -9.13 5.39 -5.96
N GLY A 84 -10.38 4.92 -5.89
CA GLY A 84 -10.78 3.63 -6.43
C GLY A 84 -11.01 3.67 -7.94
N ASP A 85 -11.22 2.52 -8.53
CA ASP A 85 -11.41 2.29 -9.97
C ASP A 85 -12.88 2.18 -10.40
N ASP A 86 -13.84 2.28 -9.47
CA ASP A 86 -15.27 2.23 -9.77
C ASP A 86 -15.70 3.31 -10.76
N PHE A 87 -15.86 2.93 -12.02
CA PHE A 87 -16.25 3.85 -13.10
C PHE A 87 -17.51 4.68 -12.77
N TRP A 88 -18.51 4.10 -12.13
CA TRP A 88 -19.73 4.81 -11.77
C TRP A 88 -19.54 5.87 -10.69
N ILE A 89 -18.63 5.63 -9.78
CA ILE A 89 -18.23 6.64 -8.78
C ILE A 89 -17.49 7.77 -9.49
N ILE A 90 -16.50 7.45 -10.32
CA ILE A 90 -15.72 8.43 -11.10
C ILE A 90 -16.64 9.25 -12.01
N ALA A 91 -17.57 8.61 -12.72
CA ALA A 91 -18.51 9.30 -13.61
C ALA A 91 -19.45 10.25 -12.85
N ARG A 92 -19.90 9.86 -11.66
CA ARG A 92 -20.78 10.67 -10.81
C ARG A 92 -20.07 11.85 -10.17
N GLU A 93 -18.82 11.66 -9.71
CA GLU A 93 -17.98 12.70 -9.10
C GLU A 93 -17.45 13.72 -10.10
N GLY A 94 -17.39 13.31 -11.36
CA GLY A 94 -16.77 14.07 -12.44
C GLY A 94 -15.31 13.65 -12.67
N PHE A 95 -15.03 13.31 -13.91
CA PHE A 95 -13.71 12.82 -14.34
C PHE A 95 -12.59 13.85 -14.05
N GLY A 96 -12.90 15.15 -14.18
CA GLY A 96 -11.96 16.23 -13.86
C GLY A 96 -11.54 16.25 -12.40
N ARG A 97 -12.45 15.95 -11.48
CA ARG A 97 -12.15 15.83 -10.06
C ARG A 97 -11.23 14.63 -9.79
N PHE A 98 -11.52 13.49 -10.38
CA PHE A 98 -10.69 12.29 -10.24
C PHE A 98 -9.26 12.54 -10.72
N ILE A 99 -9.10 13.14 -11.92
CA ILE A 99 -7.77 13.51 -12.45
C ILE A 99 -7.05 14.50 -11.53
N ASN A 100 -7.74 15.51 -11.03
CA ASN A 100 -7.17 16.46 -10.10
C ASN A 100 -6.73 15.80 -8.79
N ASP A 101 -7.55 14.93 -8.21
CA ASP A 101 -7.22 14.18 -7.00
C ASP A 101 -6.02 13.27 -7.22
N PHE A 102 -6.00 12.51 -8.32
CA PHE A 102 -4.95 11.56 -8.66
C PHE A 102 -3.62 12.24 -9.01
N LEU A 103 -3.64 13.23 -9.93
CA LEU A 103 -2.41 13.87 -10.41
C LEU A 103 -1.90 14.97 -9.46
N LEU A 104 -2.76 15.70 -8.79
CA LEU A 104 -2.32 16.89 -8.04
C LEU A 104 -2.40 16.68 -6.53
N ARG A 105 -3.56 16.26 -6.03
CA ARG A 105 -3.83 16.34 -4.60
C ARG A 105 -3.19 15.21 -3.79
N LEU A 106 -3.11 14.00 -4.35
CA LEU A 106 -2.49 12.86 -3.66
C LEU A 106 -1.04 13.19 -3.30
N ASN A 107 -0.27 13.64 -4.28
CA ASN A 107 1.15 13.95 -4.14
C ASN A 107 1.41 15.36 -3.59
N GLY A 108 0.43 16.26 -3.68
CA GLY A 108 0.52 17.63 -3.19
C GLY A 108 0.13 17.77 -1.73
N ASP A 109 -1.09 18.25 -1.51
CA ASP A 109 -1.56 18.68 -0.19
C ASP A 109 -1.99 17.54 0.76
N ARG A 110 -2.24 16.32 0.26
CA ARG A 110 -2.62 15.17 1.08
C ARG A 110 -1.43 14.40 1.64
N LEU A 111 -0.32 14.31 0.88
CA LEU A 111 0.88 13.62 1.32
C LEU A 111 1.69 14.47 2.29
N LYS A 112 1.83 14.02 3.54
CA LYS A 112 2.52 14.76 4.61
C LYS A 112 3.99 14.35 4.78
N SER A 113 4.33 13.08 4.53
CA SER A 113 5.69 12.56 4.70
C SER A 113 6.55 12.75 3.44
N PRO A 114 7.87 12.96 3.57
CA PRO A 114 8.78 12.99 2.44
C PRO A 114 8.87 11.61 1.77
N THR A 115 9.03 11.60 0.45
CA THR A 115 9.21 10.39 -0.35
C THR A 115 10.68 9.98 -0.48
N LEU A 116 10.94 8.73 -0.90
CA LEU A 116 12.27 8.28 -1.30
C LEU A 116 12.87 9.17 -2.40
N PHE A 117 12.06 9.63 -3.36
CA PHE A 117 12.53 10.52 -4.42
C PHE A 117 13.09 11.82 -3.85
N GLU A 118 12.32 12.48 -2.96
CA GLU A 118 12.75 13.71 -2.31
C GLU A 118 14.02 13.51 -1.48
N MET A 119 14.11 12.41 -0.71
CA MET A 119 15.25 12.12 0.16
C MET A 119 16.52 11.80 -0.63
N VAL A 120 16.41 10.98 -1.69
CA VAL A 120 17.53 10.60 -2.57
C VAL A 120 18.08 11.83 -3.27
N GLU A 121 17.22 12.65 -3.87
CA GLU A 121 17.66 13.83 -4.61
C GLU A 121 18.24 14.94 -3.73
N ARG A 122 17.71 15.11 -2.50
CA ARG A 122 18.33 15.98 -1.49
C ARG A 122 19.72 15.53 -1.05
N SER A 123 20.07 14.28 -1.28
CA SER A 123 21.43 13.76 -1.06
C SER A 123 22.38 13.98 -2.23
N GLY A 124 21.94 14.65 -3.29
CA GLY A 124 22.71 14.94 -4.51
C GLY A 124 22.71 13.81 -5.53
N ARG A 125 21.80 12.84 -5.42
CA ARG A 125 21.65 11.71 -6.33
C ARG A 125 20.47 11.93 -7.28
N THR A 126 20.35 11.07 -8.28
CA THR A 126 19.28 11.11 -9.28
C THR A 126 18.20 10.08 -8.99
N ALA A 127 16.93 10.40 -9.32
CA ALA A 127 15.82 9.47 -9.13
C ALA A 127 14.90 9.40 -10.36
N ALA A 128 14.29 8.23 -10.57
CA ALA A 128 13.27 8.02 -11.60
C ALA A 128 12.01 7.35 -11.01
N CYS A 129 10.86 7.77 -11.52
CA CYS A 129 9.57 7.18 -11.26
C CYS A 129 8.91 6.77 -12.57
N LEU A 130 8.56 5.48 -12.69
CA LEU A 130 7.85 4.90 -13.83
C LEU A 130 6.47 4.44 -13.37
N ASN A 131 5.44 5.21 -13.72
CA ASN A 131 4.02 4.94 -13.49
C ASN A 131 3.61 4.69 -12.02
N TYR A 132 4.44 5.08 -11.04
CA TYR A 132 4.09 4.90 -9.63
C TYR A 132 3.12 5.97 -9.14
N LEU A 133 2.13 5.57 -8.36
CA LEU A 133 1.06 6.43 -7.88
C LEU A 133 1.55 7.61 -7.03
N VAL A 134 2.55 7.37 -6.18
CA VAL A 134 3.15 8.37 -5.28
C VAL A 134 4.52 8.76 -5.80
N TYR A 135 4.58 9.89 -6.49
CA TYR A 135 5.75 10.33 -7.27
C TYR A 135 6.32 11.67 -6.80
N ARG A 136 5.85 12.27 -5.71
CA ARG A 136 6.35 13.59 -5.29
C ARG A 136 7.88 13.59 -5.16
N GLY A 137 8.51 14.56 -5.81
CA GLY A 137 9.95 14.79 -5.86
C GLY A 137 10.29 16.27 -5.78
N ASN A 138 11.49 16.65 -6.24
CA ASN A 138 12.01 18.01 -6.09
C ASN A 138 12.06 18.81 -7.40
N TYR A 139 11.57 18.24 -8.52
CA TYR A 139 11.67 18.87 -9.85
C TYR A 139 10.29 19.09 -10.46
N PRO A 140 10.07 20.28 -11.09
CA PRO A 140 8.79 20.58 -11.73
C PRO A 140 8.65 19.84 -13.07
N HIS A 141 7.48 19.24 -13.30
CA HIS A 141 7.10 18.61 -14.56
C HIS A 141 5.79 19.17 -15.06
N ARG A 142 5.73 19.47 -16.35
CA ARG A 142 4.52 19.92 -17.00
C ARG A 142 3.62 18.74 -17.30
N VAL A 143 2.38 18.80 -16.85
CA VAL A 143 1.35 17.80 -17.17
C VAL A 143 0.76 18.08 -18.55
N HIS A 144 0.64 17.04 -19.35
CA HIS A 144 -0.07 17.05 -20.62
C HIS A 144 -1.39 16.30 -20.47
N MET A 145 -2.51 16.96 -20.77
CA MET A 145 -3.80 16.28 -20.78
C MET A 145 -4.02 15.65 -22.16
N PRO A 146 -4.22 14.31 -22.24
CA PRO A 146 -4.59 13.65 -23.48
C PRO A 146 -5.84 14.28 -24.08
N GLY A 147 -5.88 14.44 -25.42
CA GLY A 147 -6.88 15.25 -26.10
C GLY A 147 -8.33 14.91 -25.75
N LEU A 148 -8.65 13.63 -25.55
CA LEU A 148 -9.98 13.18 -25.12
C LEU A 148 -10.30 13.69 -23.69
N ILE A 149 -9.36 13.60 -22.77
CA ILE A 149 -9.52 14.04 -21.37
C ILE A 149 -9.59 15.56 -21.28
N ALA A 150 -8.79 16.27 -22.08
CA ALA A 150 -8.76 17.74 -22.09
C ALA A 150 -10.12 18.38 -22.47
N THR A 151 -11.01 17.62 -23.11
CA THR A 151 -12.35 18.09 -23.48
C THR A 151 -13.39 17.93 -22.38
N LEU A 152 -13.06 17.23 -21.28
CA LEU A 152 -13.99 16.95 -20.19
C LEU A 152 -14.12 18.16 -19.26
N PRO A 153 -15.31 18.44 -18.71
CA PRO A 153 -15.52 19.55 -17.79
C PRO A 153 -14.68 19.40 -16.51
N GLY A 154 -14.08 20.50 -16.06
CA GLY A 154 -13.33 20.56 -14.80
C GLY A 154 -11.92 19.96 -14.83
N VAL A 155 -11.45 19.49 -16.00
CA VAL A 155 -10.06 19.04 -16.16
C VAL A 155 -9.12 20.24 -16.30
N PRO A 156 -8.06 20.36 -15.49
CA PRO A 156 -7.07 21.41 -15.63
C PRO A 156 -6.28 21.23 -16.92
N LEU A 157 -6.17 22.29 -17.75
CA LEU A 157 -5.52 22.22 -19.08
C LEU A 157 -3.99 22.36 -19.03
N ALA A 158 -3.46 23.00 -18.00
CA ALA A 158 -2.02 23.20 -17.83
C ALA A 158 -1.68 23.27 -16.34
N GLU A 159 -1.07 22.22 -15.87
CA GLU A 159 -0.62 22.13 -14.48
C GLU A 159 0.85 21.73 -14.43
N THR A 160 1.50 22.09 -13.34
CA THR A 160 2.86 21.66 -13.02
C THR A 160 2.80 20.85 -11.75
N ILE A 161 3.43 19.69 -11.77
CA ILE A 161 3.56 18.79 -10.62
C ILE A 161 5.03 18.66 -10.23
N GLU A 162 5.29 18.34 -8.97
CA GLU A 162 6.64 18.06 -8.49
C GLU A 162 6.88 16.56 -8.46
N GLY A 163 7.96 16.11 -9.10
CA GLY A 163 8.37 14.73 -9.21
C GLY A 163 9.89 14.56 -9.13
N PRO A 164 10.41 13.32 -9.25
CA PRO A 164 11.85 13.09 -9.36
C PRO A 164 12.40 13.65 -10.67
N SER A 165 13.72 13.73 -10.80
CA SER A 165 14.41 14.26 -11.98
C SER A 165 14.00 13.56 -13.30
N THR A 166 13.61 12.28 -13.22
CA THR A 166 12.98 11.56 -14.33
C THR A 166 11.60 11.07 -13.90
N LEU A 167 10.54 11.60 -14.48
CA LEU A 167 9.16 11.23 -14.16
C LEU A 167 8.41 10.82 -15.44
N CYS A 168 7.89 9.59 -15.43
CA CYS A 168 7.00 9.08 -16.48
C CYS A 168 5.68 8.64 -15.84
N LEU A 169 4.58 9.28 -16.24
CA LEU A 169 3.21 8.97 -15.82
C LEU A 169 2.35 8.84 -17.09
N GLY A 170 2.48 7.71 -17.76
CA GLY A 170 1.78 7.45 -19.01
C GLY A 170 1.83 8.63 -19.97
N ASP A 171 0.66 8.98 -20.53
CA ASP A 171 0.49 10.13 -21.45
C ASP A 171 0.51 11.49 -20.74
N PHE A 172 0.44 11.52 -19.41
CA PHE A 172 0.32 12.76 -18.65
C PHE A 172 1.67 13.44 -18.45
N VAL A 173 2.74 12.68 -18.21
CA VAL A 173 4.09 13.22 -18.02
C VAL A 173 5.10 12.29 -18.66
N GLY A 174 5.88 12.82 -19.58
CA GLY A 174 7.04 12.16 -20.16
C GLY A 174 8.28 13.06 -20.00
N ALA A 175 9.14 12.73 -19.04
CA ALA A 175 10.41 13.41 -18.90
C ALA A 175 11.45 12.79 -19.84
N PRO A 176 12.39 13.59 -20.39
CA PRO A 176 13.51 13.03 -21.11
C PRO A 176 14.38 12.20 -20.14
N THR A 177 14.96 11.11 -20.64
CA THR A 177 16.02 10.40 -19.91
C THR A 177 17.21 11.34 -19.64
N PRO A 178 18.13 11.01 -18.71
CA PRO A 178 19.35 11.80 -18.47
C PRO A 178 20.16 12.10 -19.74
N HIS A 179 19.97 11.31 -20.81
CA HIS A 179 20.63 11.51 -22.12
C HIS A 179 19.74 12.15 -23.18
N GLY A 180 18.60 12.75 -22.80
CA GLY A 180 17.73 13.53 -23.67
C GLY A 180 16.80 12.71 -24.60
N HIS A 181 16.76 11.39 -24.45
CA HIS A 181 15.80 10.56 -25.19
C HIS A 181 14.40 10.73 -24.60
N LYS A 182 13.43 11.08 -25.44
CA LYS A 182 12.01 11.05 -25.02
C LYS A 182 11.56 9.61 -24.96
N LEU A 183 11.17 9.20 -23.76
CA LEU A 183 10.47 7.93 -23.56
C LEU A 183 9.01 8.17 -23.99
N HIS A 184 8.58 7.50 -25.05
CA HIS A 184 7.21 7.63 -25.56
C HIS A 184 6.75 6.27 -26.09
N GLU A 185 5.60 5.81 -25.61
CA GLU A 185 4.99 4.59 -26.07
C GLU A 185 3.48 4.74 -26.31
N LYS A 186 2.85 3.64 -26.70
CA LYS A 186 1.47 3.59 -27.14
C LYS A 186 0.54 4.19 -26.10
N SER A 187 -0.22 5.16 -26.52
CA SER A 187 -1.10 5.98 -25.73
C SER A 187 -2.58 5.65 -25.95
N GLY A 188 -3.44 6.18 -25.11
CA GLY A 188 -4.88 6.15 -25.26
C GLY A 188 -5.62 5.26 -24.26
N LEU A 189 -6.94 5.31 -24.32
CA LEU A 189 -7.85 4.69 -23.35
C LEU A 189 -7.64 3.17 -23.21
N LEU A 190 -7.34 2.48 -24.33
CA LEU A 190 -7.10 1.02 -24.32
C LEU A 190 -5.83 0.60 -23.59
N HIS A 191 -4.90 1.53 -23.37
CA HIS A 191 -3.64 1.33 -22.63
C HIS A 191 -3.64 2.12 -21.33
N ARG A 192 -4.79 2.41 -20.75
CA ARG A 192 -4.93 3.23 -19.53
C ARG A 192 -4.06 4.50 -19.59
N PHE A 193 -4.02 5.15 -20.78
CA PHE A 193 -3.18 6.31 -21.05
C PHE A 193 -1.68 6.07 -20.77
N GLY A 194 -1.17 4.89 -21.11
CA GLY A 194 0.23 4.52 -20.91
C GLY A 194 0.60 4.15 -19.47
N MET A 195 -0.39 3.92 -18.62
CA MET A 195 -0.19 3.48 -17.23
C MET A 195 -0.44 1.96 -17.08
N ASP A 196 -0.04 1.19 -18.08
CA ASP A 196 -0.08 -0.27 -18.10
C ASP A 196 1.32 -0.88 -17.95
N ASP A 197 1.39 -2.20 -17.70
CA ASP A 197 2.63 -2.93 -17.49
C ASP A 197 3.52 -2.90 -18.73
N ALA A 198 2.94 -2.97 -19.93
CA ALA A 198 3.69 -2.94 -21.19
C ALA A 198 4.45 -1.62 -21.36
N SER A 199 3.81 -0.51 -21.03
CA SER A 199 4.43 0.82 -21.04
C SER A 199 5.53 0.92 -19.98
N THR A 200 5.28 0.46 -18.75
CA THR A 200 6.28 0.45 -17.67
C THR A 200 7.50 -0.41 -18.05
N GLY A 201 7.30 -1.62 -18.57
CA GLY A 201 8.37 -2.51 -19.02
C GLY A 201 9.25 -1.90 -20.12
N SER A 202 8.62 -1.25 -21.09
CA SER A 202 9.32 -0.56 -22.17
C SER A 202 10.14 0.64 -21.69
N LEU A 203 9.56 1.47 -20.81
CA LEU A 203 10.25 2.58 -20.15
C LEU A 203 11.44 2.08 -19.34
N LEU A 204 11.28 1.00 -18.57
CA LEU A 204 12.35 0.40 -17.79
C LEU A 204 13.48 -0.10 -18.67
N ARG A 205 13.17 -0.83 -19.75
CA ARG A 205 14.16 -1.30 -20.74
C ARG A 205 14.93 -0.13 -21.35
N ALA A 206 14.25 0.94 -21.72
CA ALA A 206 14.89 2.14 -22.27
C ALA A 206 15.82 2.83 -21.26
N LEU A 207 15.44 2.87 -19.96
CA LEU A 207 16.31 3.39 -18.90
C LEU A 207 17.53 2.49 -18.66
N PHE A 208 17.39 1.17 -18.73
CA PHE A 208 18.55 0.26 -18.65
C PHE A 208 19.54 0.52 -19.80
N ALA A 209 19.05 0.69 -21.02
CA ALA A 209 19.91 1.00 -22.18
C ALA A 209 20.58 2.38 -22.09
N ALA A 210 19.90 3.38 -21.52
CA ALA A 210 20.42 4.73 -21.34
C ALA A 210 21.27 4.92 -20.06
N GLY A 211 21.25 3.96 -19.14
CA GLY A 211 21.84 4.04 -17.81
C GLY A 211 20.82 4.49 -16.76
N LEU A 212 20.50 3.60 -15.83
CA LEU A 212 19.57 3.89 -14.73
C LEU A 212 20.04 5.07 -13.87
N PRO A 213 19.13 5.93 -13.35
CA PRO A 213 19.38 6.81 -12.23
C PRO A 213 19.86 6.07 -10.98
N ASP A 214 20.30 6.80 -9.94
CA ASP A 214 20.75 6.18 -8.69
C ASP A 214 19.64 5.40 -7.99
N PHE A 215 18.41 5.94 -8.05
CA PHE A 215 17.19 5.29 -7.55
C PHE A 215 16.11 5.27 -8.62
N THR A 216 15.52 4.12 -8.87
CA THR A 216 14.42 3.98 -9.84
C THR A 216 13.30 3.17 -9.22
N VAL A 217 12.06 3.65 -9.34
CA VAL A 217 10.84 2.89 -9.05
C VAL A 217 10.15 2.54 -10.36
N ALA A 218 9.82 1.26 -10.54
CA ALA A 218 8.99 0.76 -11.64
C ALA A 218 7.75 0.06 -11.05
N TYR A 219 6.56 0.49 -11.46
CA TYR A 219 5.30 -0.01 -10.96
C TYR A 219 4.53 -0.76 -12.04
N PHE A 220 4.11 -1.97 -11.71
CA PHE A 220 3.36 -2.87 -12.56
C PHE A 220 2.00 -3.13 -11.93
N ALA A 221 0.95 -2.59 -12.53
CA ALA A 221 -0.40 -2.54 -11.97
C ALA A 221 -1.34 -3.65 -12.49
N ASP A 222 -1.00 -4.29 -13.60
CA ASP A 222 -1.97 -5.14 -14.34
C ASP A 222 -2.37 -6.39 -13.58
N ASN A 223 -1.49 -6.91 -12.69
CA ASN A 223 -1.81 -8.07 -11.86
C ASN A 223 -2.95 -7.79 -10.88
N ASP A 224 -3.02 -6.59 -10.28
CA ASP A 224 -4.13 -6.19 -9.40
C ASP A 224 -5.47 -6.17 -10.16
N PHE A 225 -5.53 -5.44 -11.29
CA PHE A 225 -6.73 -5.38 -12.13
C PHE A 225 -7.17 -6.77 -12.60
N ARG A 226 -6.20 -7.60 -13.02
CA ARG A 226 -6.49 -8.96 -13.46
C ARG A 226 -7.00 -9.83 -12.32
N SER A 227 -6.41 -9.70 -11.13
CA SER A 227 -6.82 -10.42 -9.94
C SER A 227 -8.23 -10.04 -9.50
N HIS A 228 -8.62 -8.76 -9.58
CA HIS A 228 -10.00 -8.33 -9.34
C HIS A 228 -11.01 -9.01 -10.27
N GLU A 229 -10.63 -9.31 -11.50
CA GLU A 229 -11.51 -9.98 -12.47
C GLU A 229 -11.63 -11.49 -12.28
N VAL A 230 -10.50 -12.18 -12.00
CA VAL A 230 -10.43 -13.65 -12.11
C VAL A 230 -9.86 -14.35 -10.88
N GLY A 231 -9.50 -13.60 -9.82
CA GLY A 231 -8.83 -14.09 -8.63
C GLY A 231 -7.31 -14.22 -8.79
N PRO A 232 -6.57 -14.23 -7.66
CA PRO A 232 -5.11 -14.16 -7.63
C PRO A 232 -4.41 -15.34 -8.33
N HIS A 233 -5.00 -16.54 -8.28
CA HIS A 233 -4.40 -17.71 -8.94
C HIS A 233 -4.44 -17.63 -10.46
N ALA A 234 -5.55 -17.16 -11.02
CA ALA A 234 -5.71 -17.02 -12.48
C ALA A 234 -4.97 -15.78 -13.02
N ALA A 235 -4.71 -14.78 -12.16
CA ALA A 235 -3.97 -13.58 -12.52
C ALA A 235 -2.44 -13.77 -12.61
N LEU A 236 -1.89 -14.95 -12.28
CA LEU A 236 -0.46 -15.21 -12.34
C LEU A 236 0.14 -14.97 -13.74
N ASP A 237 -0.66 -15.06 -14.80
CA ASP A 237 -0.26 -14.74 -16.18
C ASP A 237 0.23 -13.28 -16.33
N ALA A 238 -0.33 -12.34 -15.57
CA ALA A 238 0.16 -10.96 -15.53
C ALA A 238 1.55 -10.86 -14.89
N VAL A 239 1.78 -11.56 -13.77
CA VAL A 239 3.11 -11.61 -13.14
C VAL A 239 4.15 -12.27 -14.05
N GLU A 240 3.77 -13.30 -14.83
CA GLU A 240 4.64 -13.89 -15.85
C GLU A 240 5.03 -12.90 -16.96
N GLN A 241 4.13 -11.98 -17.29
CA GLN A 241 4.44 -10.92 -18.24
C GLN A 241 5.44 -9.92 -17.64
N VAL A 242 5.26 -9.51 -16.39
CA VAL A 242 6.24 -8.66 -15.68
C VAL A 242 7.61 -9.34 -15.62
N ASP A 243 7.67 -10.62 -15.27
CA ASP A 243 8.92 -11.39 -15.22
C ASP A 243 9.68 -11.36 -16.56
N ARG A 244 8.95 -11.53 -17.69
CA ARG A 244 9.54 -11.40 -19.03
C ARG A 244 10.05 -10.00 -19.34
N MET A 245 9.26 -8.95 -18.99
CA MET A 245 9.67 -7.55 -19.19
C MET A 245 10.92 -7.18 -18.38
N LEU A 246 11.02 -7.69 -17.15
CA LEU A 246 12.24 -7.57 -16.35
C LEU A 246 13.43 -8.26 -17.03
N GLY A 247 13.23 -9.44 -17.59
CA GLY A 247 14.25 -10.15 -18.38
C GLY A 247 14.75 -9.31 -19.55
N GLU A 248 13.85 -8.75 -20.35
CA GLU A 248 14.19 -7.86 -21.47
C GLU A 248 14.94 -6.61 -21.02
N ALA A 249 14.57 -6.04 -19.87
CA ALA A 249 15.26 -4.89 -19.30
C ALA A 249 16.69 -5.25 -18.85
N PHE A 250 16.88 -6.40 -18.19
CA PHE A 250 18.22 -6.89 -17.82
C PHE A 250 19.08 -7.22 -19.03
N GLU A 251 18.53 -7.81 -20.09
CA GLU A 251 19.28 -8.06 -21.34
C GLU A 251 19.78 -6.76 -21.98
N ALA A 252 19.00 -5.67 -21.92
CA ALA A 252 19.44 -4.36 -22.38
C ALA A 252 20.65 -3.80 -21.59
N ALA A 253 20.88 -4.29 -20.36
CA ALA A 253 22.06 -3.97 -19.55
C ALA A 253 23.22 -4.97 -19.72
N GLY A 254 23.10 -5.96 -20.60
CA GLY A 254 24.08 -7.02 -20.81
C GLY A 254 23.93 -8.23 -19.90
N GLY A 255 22.70 -8.46 -19.43
CA GLY A 255 22.29 -9.60 -18.61
C GLY A 255 22.18 -9.30 -17.12
N ILE A 256 21.39 -10.13 -16.44
CA ILE A 256 21.07 -9.96 -15.01
C ILE A 256 22.31 -10.00 -14.11
N ASP A 257 23.23 -10.93 -14.34
CA ASP A 257 24.42 -11.10 -13.50
C ASP A 257 25.38 -9.91 -13.59
N ARG A 258 25.46 -9.28 -14.77
CA ARG A 258 26.21 -8.04 -14.95
C ARG A 258 25.54 -6.86 -14.27
N ALA A 259 24.23 -6.74 -14.43
CA ALA A 259 23.48 -5.64 -13.82
C ALA A 259 23.61 -5.66 -12.29
N LEU A 260 23.53 -6.83 -11.67
CA LEU A 260 23.61 -7.00 -10.22
C LEU A 260 24.97 -6.64 -9.60
N GLN A 261 26.04 -6.42 -10.38
CA GLN A 261 27.33 -5.96 -9.87
C GLN A 261 27.26 -4.53 -9.32
N ASP A 262 26.52 -3.64 -9.99
CA ASP A 262 26.40 -2.22 -9.65
C ASP A 262 24.98 -1.80 -9.23
N LEU A 263 24.02 -2.72 -9.28
CA LEU A 263 22.61 -2.51 -9.03
C LEU A 263 22.13 -3.41 -7.90
N THR A 264 21.46 -2.84 -6.90
CA THR A 264 20.60 -3.59 -5.99
C THR A 264 19.16 -3.53 -6.51
N VAL A 265 18.55 -4.70 -6.68
CA VAL A 265 17.15 -4.84 -7.08
C VAL A 265 16.34 -5.25 -5.87
N VAL A 266 15.27 -4.50 -5.59
CA VAL A 266 14.25 -4.82 -4.60
C VAL A 266 12.95 -5.04 -5.35
N VAL A 267 12.38 -6.23 -5.26
CA VAL A 267 11.05 -6.55 -5.80
C VAL A 267 10.10 -6.74 -4.64
N THR A 268 8.96 -6.09 -4.66
CA THR A 268 7.93 -6.20 -3.62
C THR A 268 6.53 -6.04 -4.21
N SER A 269 5.53 -6.17 -3.36
CA SER A 269 4.15 -5.78 -3.61
C SER A 269 3.66 -4.88 -2.49
N ASP A 270 2.63 -4.14 -2.73
CA ASP A 270 1.99 -3.27 -1.75
C ASP A 270 1.01 -4.03 -0.84
N HIS A 271 0.31 -5.05 -1.38
CA HIS A 271 -0.60 -5.94 -0.65
C HIS A 271 -0.77 -7.28 -1.35
N GLY A 272 -1.53 -8.18 -0.74
CA GLY A 272 -2.00 -9.41 -1.35
C GLY A 272 -3.47 -9.32 -1.75
N HIS A 273 -4.03 -10.42 -2.26
CA HIS A 273 -5.44 -10.57 -2.61
C HIS A 273 -6.07 -11.81 -1.98
N CYS A 274 -7.33 -11.68 -1.61
CA CYS A 274 -8.22 -12.76 -1.20
C CYS A 274 -9.24 -13.05 -2.30
N ASP A 275 -9.46 -14.33 -2.63
CA ASP A 275 -10.55 -14.73 -3.52
C ASP A 275 -11.92 -14.32 -2.93
N ILE A 276 -12.81 -13.80 -3.76
CA ILE A 276 -14.19 -13.44 -3.40
C ILE A 276 -15.16 -14.47 -3.96
N ARG A 277 -16.10 -14.92 -3.14
CA ARG A 277 -17.12 -15.89 -3.58
C ARG A 277 -17.94 -15.32 -4.73
N SER A 278 -18.26 -16.17 -5.70
CA SER A 278 -19.02 -15.78 -6.90
C SER A 278 -20.51 -15.56 -6.66
N ASP A 279 -21.09 -16.21 -5.64
CA ASP A 279 -22.49 -16.01 -5.26
C ASP A 279 -22.67 -14.70 -4.48
N PRO A 280 -23.50 -13.77 -4.96
CA PRO A 280 -23.71 -12.47 -4.32
C PRO A 280 -24.19 -12.56 -2.86
N ASN A 281 -25.00 -13.57 -2.53
CA ASN A 281 -25.53 -13.72 -1.18
C ASN A 281 -24.45 -14.11 -0.16
N SER A 282 -23.40 -14.76 -0.60
CA SER A 282 -22.30 -15.20 0.26
C SER A 282 -21.05 -14.31 0.13
N GLY A 283 -20.86 -13.61 -1.00
CA GLY A 283 -19.69 -12.77 -1.29
C GLY A 283 -19.89 -11.30 -0.97
N ALA A 284 -21.01 -10.69 -1.34
CA ALA A 284 -21.26 -9.26 -1.15
C ALA A 284 -21.93 -8.94 0.19
N ILE A 285 -21.41 -7.94 0.90
CA ILE A 285 -21.97 -7.41 2.16
C ILE A 285 -22.47 -5.99 1.92
N HIS A 286 -23.77 -5.79 1.91
CA HIS A 286 -24.40 -4.48 1.67
C HIS A 286 -24.40 -3.62 2.92
N LEU A 287 -23.39 -2.75 3.09
CA LEU A 287 -23.23 -1.90 4.27
C LEU A 287 -24.36 -0.90 4.45
N ASP A 288 -24.88 -0.35 3.37
CA ASP A 288 -26.02 0.56 3.40
C ASP A 288 -27.28 -0.07 4.01
N ARG A 289 -27.46 -1.38 3.82
CA ARG A 289 -28.58 -2.14 4.40
C ARG A 289 -28.33 -2.50 5.85
N LEU A 290 -27.11 -2.97 6.19
CA LEU A 290 -26.75 -3.29 7.57
C LEU A 290 -26.85 -2.07 8.49
N LEU A 291 -26.53 -0.89 7.99
CA LEU A 291 -26.58 0.38 8.69
C LEU A 291 -27.85 1.19 8.38
N GLY A 292 -28.89 0.54 7.87
CA GLY A 292 -30.16 1.17 7.50
C GLY A 292 -30.91 1.88 8.63
N ASN A 293 -30.56 1.60 9.89
CA ASN A 293 -31.10 2.29 11.07
C ASN A 293 -30.54 3.72 11.22
N PHE A 294 -29.46 4.06 10.54
CA PHE A 294 -28.82 5.37 10.56
C PHE A 294 -29.15 6.18 9.31
N ARG A 295 -29.29 7.49 9.46
CA ARG A 295 -29.37 8.40 8.31
C ARG A 295 -27.98 8.56 7.70
N GLN A 296 -27.82 7.95 6.52
CA GLN A 296 -26.56 7.90 5.82
C GLN A 296 -26.36 9.13 4.95
N ALA A 297 -25.19 9.75 5.04
CA ALA A 297 -24.76 10.79 4.13
C ALA A 297 -24.57 10.20 2.71
N LYS A 298 -24.66 11.04 1.69
CA LYS A 298 -24.32 10.64 0.34
C LYS A 298 -22.83 10.25 0.28
N PRO A 299 -22.45 9.20 -0.47
CA PRO A 299 -21.06 8.72 -0.55
C PRO A 299 -20.02 9.76 -0.98
N THR A 300 -20.46 10.93 -1.43
CA THR A 300 -19.61 11.99 -1.99
C THR A 300 -19.47 13.19 -1.07
N GLY A 301 -20.09 13.13 0.14
CA GLY A 301 -20.14 14.28 1.06
C GLY A 301 -20.78 15.51 0.44
N PRO A 302 -20.84 16.66 1.04
CA PRO A 302 -20.64 16.92 2.48
C PRO A 302 -21.78 16.38 3.34
N TRP A 303 -21.65 16.54 4.66
CA TRP A 303 -22.75 16.32 5.61
C TRP A 303 -23.97 17.20 5.25
N ARG A 304 -25.17 16.61 5.23
CA ARG A 304 -26.41 17.34 4.92
C ARG A 304 -27.49 17.05 5.93
N GLY A 305 -28.35 18.04 6.17
CA GLY A 305 -29.54 17.88 6.97
C GLY A 305 -29.30 17.14 8.28
N LYS A 306 -29.91 15.97 8.42
CA LYS A 306 -29.88 15.12 9.61
C LYS A 306 -29.01 13.87 9.41
N ASP A 307 -28.03 13.88 8.51
CA ASP A 307 -27.10 12.78 8.34
C ASP A 307 -26.41 12.44 9.66
N GLU A 308 -26.28 11.17 9.96
CA GLU A 308 -25.69 10.64 11.19
C GLU A 308 -24.36 9.95 10.94
N ILE A 309 -24.27 9.18 9.84
CA ILE A 309 -23.05 8.46 9.46
C ILE A 309 -22.72 8.68 8.00
N MET A 310 -21.44 8.50 7.67
CA MET A 310 -20.93 8.44 6.29
C MET A 310 -20.09 7.18 6.12
N ILE A 311 -20.36 6.41 5.08
CA ILE A 311 -19.66 5.16 4.76
C ILE A 311 -18.66 5.44 3.65
N CYS A 312 -17.37 5.19 3.91
CA CYS A 312 -16.28 5.26 2.94
C CYS A 312 -15.72 3.85 2.73
N PRO A 313 -16.13 3.15 1.67
CA PRO A 313 -15.66 1.79 1.40
C PRO A 313 -14.19 1.77 0.99
N ASN A 314 -13.50 0.73 1.40
CA ASN A 314 -12.13 0.37 1.05
C ASN A 314 -12.09 -1.13 0.74
N MET A 315 -12.93 -1.57 -0.20
CA MET A 315 -13.10 -2.97 -0.64
C MET A 315 -13.47 -3.92 0.50
N ARG A 316 -12.51 -4.71 1.02
CA ARG A 316 -12.73 -5.64 2.15
C ARG A 316 -12.59 -4.96 3.52
N ALA A 317 -12.35 -3.65 3.55
CA ALA A 317 -12.49 -2.80 4.72
C ALA A 317 -13.46 -1.64 4.42
N ALA A 318 -13.92 -0.93 5.43
CA ALA A 318 -14.62 0.34 5.29
C ALA A 318 -14.43 1.22 6.52
N GLN A 319 -14.42 2.53 6.29
CA GLN A 319 -14.46 3.56 7.33
C GLN A 319 -15.88 4.07 7.48
N ILE A 320 -16.31 4.25 8.72
CA ILE A 320 -17.58 4.87 9.06
C ILE A 320 -17.29 6.11 9.89
N TYR A 321 -17.66 7.25 9.35
CA TYR A 321 -17.61 8.54 10.04
C TYR A 321 -18.92 8.77 10.78
N VAL A 322 -18.84 9.27 12.01
CA VAL A 322 -19.98 9.53 12.88
C VAL A 322 -20.06 11.03 13.14
N ARG A 323 -21.10 11.67 12.59
CA ARG A 323 -21.25 13.14 12.66
C ARG A 323 -21.29 13.68 14.08
N HIS A 324 -22.02 13.00 14.97
CA HIS A 324 -22.11 13.31 16.38
C HIS A 324 -21.51 12.15 17.17
N ARG A 325 -20.23 12.27 17.44
CA ARG A 325 -19.44 11.23 18.12
C ARG A 325 -20.08 10.91 19.48
N GLY A 326 -20.40 9.63 19.68
CA GLY A 326 -20.97 9.16 20.95
C GLY A 326 -20.82 7.66 21.10
N ALA A 327 -20.53 7.21 22.33
CA ALA A 327 -20.31 5.80 22.64
C ALA A 327 -21.49 4.91 22.20
N ALA A 328 -22.73 5.35 22.48
CA ALA A 328 -23.93 4.59 22.12
C ALA A 328 -24.08 4.40 20.61
N THR A 329 -23.69 5.38 19.79
CA THR A 329 -23.74 5.30 18.33
C THR A 329 -22.71 4.29 17.82
N ILE A 330 -21.48 4.34 18.31
CA ILE A 330 -20.39 3.42 17.91
C ILE A 330 -20.73 1.97 18.29
N GLU A 331 -21.18 1.74 19.52
CA GLU A 331 -21.60 0.41 19.97
C GLU A 331 -22.82 -0.11 19.19
N SER A 332 -23.72 0.79 18.75
CA SER A 332 -24.87 0.41 17.90
C SER A 332 -24.40 0.02 16.50
N ILE A 333 -23.48 0.79 15.89
CA ILE A 333 -22.85 0.43 14.61
C ILE A 333 -22.19 -0.95 14.71
N ALA A 334 -21.38 -1.18 15.75
CA ALA A 334 -20.69 -2.46 15.95
C ALA A 334 -21.67 -3.63 16.04
N ARG A 335 -22.74 -3.49 16.84
CA ARG A 335 -23.76 -4.50 16.99
C ARG A 335 -24.50 -4.78 15.67
N ASP A 336 -24.89 -3.73 14.94
CA ASP A 336 -25.68 -3.85 13.72
C ASP A 336 -24.87 -4.54 12.59
N VAL A 337 -23.58 -4.19 12.44
CA VAL A 337 -22.73 -4.83 11.41
C VAL A 337 -22.30 -6.25 11.79
N LEU A 338 -22.01 -6.54 13.06
CA LEU A 338 -21.63 -7.88 13.52
C LEU A 338 -22.81 -8.87 13.56
N ALA A 339 -24.06 -8.41 13.34
CA ALA A 339 -25.19 -9.27 13.10
C ALA A 339 -25.04 -10.07 11.78
N ASP A 340 -24.24 -9.61 10.85
CA ASP A 340 -23.85 -10.35 9.65
C ASP A 340 -22.55 -11.14 9.92
N ALA A 341 -22.65 -12.47 9.88
CA ALA A 341 -21.53 -13.36 10.16
C ALA A 341 -20.35 -13.24 9.16
N ARG A 342 -20.52 -12.53 8.05
CA ARG A 342 -19.49 -12.25 7.04
C ARG A 342 -18.61 -11.06 7.42
N VAL A 343 -19.03 -10.21 8.35
CA VAL A 343 -18.18 -9.19 8.97
C VAL A 343 -17.21 -9.86 9.92
N ASP A 344 -15.94 -9.47 9.86
CA ASP A 344 -14.89 -10.07 10.68
C ASP A 344 -14.64 -9.26 11.95
N GLN A 345 -14.24 -8.00 11.78
CA GLN A 345 -13.82 -7.14 12.88
C GLN A 345 -14.50 -5.77 12.78
N VAL A 346 -14.78 -5.18 13.94
CA VAL A 346 -15.14 -3.77 14.10
C VAL A 346 -14.12 -3.12 15.03
N ILE A 347 -13.52 -2.02 14.58
CA ILE A 347 -12.33 -1.44 15.21
C ILE A 347 -12.53 0.06 15.40
N TRP A 348 -12.18 0.57 16.58
CA TRP A 348 -12.21 2.02 16.85
C TRP A 348 -11.21 2.44 17.92
N ARG A 349 -10.92 3.72 18.02
CA ARG A 349 -10.16 4.25 19.15
C ARG A 349 -10.99 4.18 20.42
N THR A 350 -10.46 3.56 21.48
CA THR A 350 -11.17 3.35 22.75
C THR A 350 -11.74 4.64 23.33
N ARG A 351 -11.02 5.77 23.16
CA ARG A 351 -11.49 7.10 23.59
C ARG A 351 -12.86 7.53 23.01
N HIS A 352 -13.30 6.94 21.91
CA HIS A 352 -14.61 7.25 21.32
C HIS A 352 -15.78 6.63 22.10
N THR A 353 -15.53 5.59 22.88
CA THR A 353 -16.51 4.96 23.77
C THR A 353 -16.19 5.12 25.25
N ASN A 354 -14.93 5.31 25.60
CA ASN A 354 -14.46 5.58 26.96
C ASN A 354 -13.35 6.65 26.92
N ALA A 355 -13.72 7.91 27.18
CA ALA A 355 -12.80 9.05 27.11
C ALA A 355 -11.62 8.99 28.08
N ALA A 356 -11.69 8.19 29.15
CA ALA A 356 -10.63 8.03 30.12
C ALA A 356 -9.53 7.03 29.68
N THR A 357 -9.79 6.27 28.60
CA THR A 357 -8.89 5.19 28.14
C THR A 357 -8.34 5.53 26.76
N ASP A 358 -7.03 5.66 26.64
CA ASP A 358 -6.36 5.71 25.33
C ASP A 358 -6.12 4.28 24.84
N GLY A 359 -6.10 4.11 23.53
CA GLY A 359 -5.88 2.80 22.90
C GLY A 359 -6.92 2.48 21.83
N TYR A 360 -7.05 1.20 21.54
CA TYR A 360 -7.83 0.69 20.43
C TYR A 360 -8.70 -0.47 20.90
N THR A 361 -9.91 -0.52 20.38
CA THR A 361 -10.88 -1.58 20.66
C THR A 361 -11.12 -2.36 19.38
N VAL A 362 -11.06 -3.69 19.46
CA VAL A 362 -11.45 -4.62 18.40
C VAL A 362 -12.57 -5.50 18.93
N VAL A 363 -13.67 -5.58 18.18
CA VAL A 363 -14.81 -6.44 18.50
C VAL A 363 -15.08 -7.38 17.33
N THR A 364 -15.33 -8.62 17.63
CA THR A 364 -15.69 -9.68 16.68
C THR A 364 -16.79 -10.54 17.27
N ALA A 365 -17.28 -11.50 16.51
CA ALA A 365 -18.15 -12.56 17.06
C ALA A 365 -17.45 -13.44 18.11
N ARG A 366 -16.10 -13.40 18.21
CA ARG A 366 -15.28 -14.16 19.16
C ARG A 366 -15.05 -13.44 20.49
N GLY A 367 -15.36 -12.16 20.56
CA GLY A 367 -15.21 -11.37 21.77
C GLY A 367 -14.74 -9.94 21.53
N ARG A 368 -14.20 -9.32 22.56
CA ARG A 368 -13.71 -7.94 22.58
C ARG A 368 -12.29 -7.88 23.14
N LEU A 369 -11.42 -7.16 22.47
CA LEU A 369 -10.06 -6.86 22.89
C LEU A 369 -9.86 -5.35 22.94
N VAL A 370 -9.22 -4.87 24.00
CA VAL A 370 -8.72 -3.49 24.12
C VAL A 370 -7.20 -3.57 24.26
N PHE A 371 -6.47 -2.78 23.49
CA PHE A 371 -5.02 -2.71 23.58
C PHE A 371 -4.50 -1.28 23.42
N SER A 372 -3.31 -1.03 23.93
CA SER A 372 -2.67 0.27 23.82
C SER A 372 -1.15 0.14 23.71
N ARG A 373 -0.51 1.15 23.10
CA ARG A 373 0.95 1.30 23.20
C ARG A 373 1.33 1.57 24.63
N ASP A 374 2.40 0.95 25.08
CA ASP A 374 2.95 1.28 26.38
C ASP A 374 3.54 2.69 26.40
N ARG A 375 3.08 3.50 27.35
CA ARG A 375 3.59 4.86 27.59
C ARG A 375 4.23 5.00 28.97
N ASP A 376 3.98 4.05 29.87
CA ASP A 376 4.30 4.15 31.30
C ASP A 376 5.31 3.09 31.78
N GLY A 377 5.91 2.31 30.87
CA GLY A 377 6.86 1.23 31.21
C GLY A 377 6.17 -0.01 31.81
N ARG A 378 4.90 -0.23 31.49
CA ARG A 378 4.10 -1.41 31.89
C ARG A 378 3.93 -2.40 30.76
N VAL A 379 4.99 -2.59 29.95
CA VAL A 379 4.94 -3.51 28.81
C VAL A 379 4.58 -4.90 29.30
N GLU A 380 3.50 -5.48 28.77
CA GLU A 380 3.19 -6.90 28.97
C GLU A 380 3.99 -7.76 28.00
N ALA A 381 4.12 -7.32 26.74
CA ALA A 381 4.99 -7.92 25.75
C ALA A 381 5.34 -6.94 24.63
N THR A 382 6.35 -7.31 23.84
CA THR A 382 6.81 -6.55 22.68
C THR A 382 6.46 -7.28 21.38
N ASP A 383 6.13 -6.53 20.34
CA ASP A 383 6.03 -7.10 19.00
C ASP A 383 7.42 -7.37 18.38
N ALA A 384 7.43 -8.03 17.23
CA ALA A 384 8.67 -8.39 16.52
C ALA A 384 9.52 -7.17 16.08
N PHE A 385 8.98 -5.95 16.19
CA PHE A 385 9.63 -4.69 15.81
C PHE A 385 10.02 -3.84 17.03
N GLY A 386 9.83 -4.39 18.25
CA GLY A 386 10.18 -3.76 19.50
C GLY A 386 9.13 -2.76 20.04
N GLY A 387 7.95 -2.72 19.45
CA GLY A 387 6.81 -1.98 19.98
C GLY A 387 6.28 -2.64 21.26
N GLY A 388 6.21 -1.89 22.36
CA GLY A 388 5.65 -2.36 23.63
C GLY A 388 4.14 -2.18 23.67
N TRP A 389 3.42 -3.21 24.15
CA TRP A 389 1.96 -3.22 24.17
C TRP A 389 1.41 -3.76 25.48
N THR A 390 0.21 -3.28 25.84
CA THR A 390 -0.65 -3.80 26.89
C THR A 390 -2.01 -4.13 26.28
N TRP A 391 -2.69 -5.14 26.80
CA TRP A 391 -4.03 -5.51 26.32
C TRP A 391 -4.86 -6.14 27.40
N GLU A 392 -6.18 -6.15 27.18
CA GLU A 392 -7.18 -6.79 28.02
C GLU A 392 -8.30 -7.36 27.15
N GLY A 393 -8.77 -8.56 27.43
CA GLY A 393 -9.89 -9.22 26.77
C GLY A 393 -9.47 -10.37 25.86
N ASP A 394 -10.25 -10.60 24.79
CA ASP A 394 -10.20 -11.83 23.99
C ASP A 394 -9.17 -11.73 22.86
N THR A 395 -8.01 -12.36 23.03
CA THR A 395 -6.89 -12.35 22.07
C THR A 395 -7.23 -13.00 20.72
N GLU A 396 -8.23 -13.89 20.69
CA GLU A 396 -8.73 -14.50 19.44
C GLU A 396 -9.28 -13.49 18.44
N THR A 397 -9.64 -12.26 18.88
CA THR A 397 -10.14 -11.21 17.98
C THR A 397 -9.14 -10.79 16.92
N VAL A 398 -7.84 -10.95 17.20
CA VAL A 398 -6.71 -10.65 16.32
C VAL A 398 -5.74 -11.82 16.21
N ASP A 399 -6.16 -13.02 16.61
CA ASP A 399 -5.34 -14.25 16.61
C ASP A 399 -3.97 -14.01 17.24
N LEU A 400 -3.97 -13.35 18.42
CA LEU A 400 -2.79 -13.01 19.19
C LEU A 400 -2.37 -14.17 20.07
N GLN A 401 -1.11 -14.53 19.99
CA GLN A 401 -0.42 -15.48 20.86
C GLN A 401 0.79 -14.80 21.50
N THR A 402 1.25 -15.33 22.62
CA THR A 402 2.45 -14.87 23.30
C THR A 402 3.43 -16.01 23.44
N ASP A 403 4.69 -15.77 23.06
CA ASP A 403 5.83 -16.62 23.38
C ASP A 403 6.76 -15.85 24.32
N GLY A 404 6.58 -16.09 25.63
CA GLY A 404 7.23 -15.29 26.67
C GLY A 404 6.79 -13.82 26.58
N GLU A 405 7.77 -12.92 26.33
CA GLU A 405 7.55 -11.49 26.19
C GLU A 405 7.33 -11.04 24.72
N LEU A 406 7.30 -11.98 23.76
CA LEU A 406 7.11 -11.68 22.35
C LEU A 406 5.65 -11.91 21.93
N LEU A 407 5.10 -10.92 21.21
CA LEU A 407 3.79 -11.02 20.58
C LEU A 407 3.91 -11.67 19.20
N GLU A 408 3.11 -12.69 18.97
CA GLU A 408 2.93 -13.32 17.67
C GLU A 408 1.48 -13.19 17.22
N PHE A 409 1.27 -12.88 15.94
CA PHE A 409 -0.04 -12.72 15.32
C PHE A 409 -0.18 -13.77 14.22
N GLY A 410 -1.20 -14.60 14.29
CA GLY A 410 -1.46 -15.62 13.30
C GLY A 410 -2.09 -15.04 12.02
N GLN A 411 -3.41 -15.06 11.92
CA GLN A 411 -4.14 -14.64 10.71
C GLN A 411 -4.12 -13.12 10.45
N TYR A 412 -3.71 -12.30 11.43
CA TYR A 412 -3.70 -10.83 11.33
C TYR A 412 -2.29 -10.27 11.61
N PRO A 413 -1.34 -10.45 10.67
CA PRO A 413 0.07 -10.11 10.89
C PRO A 413 0.25 -8.69 11.41
N ASN A 414 1.01 -8.53 12.50
CA ASN A 414 1.33 -7.24 13.13
C ASN A 414 0.10 -6.35 13.39
N ALA A 415 -1.01 -6.95 13.86
CA ALA A 415 -2.31 -6.29 13.95
C ALA A 415 -2.28 -5.00 14.78
N PHE A 416 -1.62 -5.02 15.94
CA PHE A 416 -1.63 -3.87 16.86
C PHE A 416 -1.00 -2.62 16.23
N GLU A 417 0.19 -2.76 15.65
CA GLU A 417 0.89 -1.63 15.04
C GLU A 417 0.14 -1.11 13.79
N ARG A 418 -0.42 -2.01 12.99
CA ARG A 418 -1.17 -1.66 11.78
C ARG A 418 -2.48 -0.94 12.09
N ILE A 419 -3.21 -1.40 13.10
CA ILE A 419 -4.42 -0.72 13.59
C ILE A 419 -4.07 0.67 14.12
N ALA A 420 -3.04 0.77 14.96
CA ALA A 420 -2.58 2.05 15.47
C ALA A 420 -2.14 2.99 14.34
N GLY A 421 -1.38 2.47 13.37
CA GLY A 421 -0.91 3.23 12.20
C GLY A 421 -2.04 3.79 11.33
N ALA A 422 -3.21 3.15 11.31
CA ALA A 422 -4.39 3.64 10.59
C ALA A 422 -5.24 4.60 11.44
N LEU A 423 -5.52 4.22 12.69
CA LEU A 423 -6.47 4.93 13.53
C LEU A 423 -5.88 6.19 14.19
N ASP A 424 -4.56 6.31 14.27
CA ASP A 424 -3.89 7.52 14.77
C ASP A 424 -3.89 8.68 13.77
N LEU A 425 -4.32 8.43 12.54
CA LEU A 425 -4.57 9.48 11.55
C LEU A 425 -5.78 10.33 11.99
N ASP A 426 -5.61 11.65 12.05
CA ASP A 426 -6.68 12.59 12.44
C ASP A 426 -7.93 12.50 11.55
N GLN A 427 -7.75 12.17 10.26
CA GLN A 427 -8.82 12.01 9.28
C GLN A 427 -9.35 10.56 9.19
N SER A 428 -8.93 9.66 10.08
CA SER A 428 -9.47 8.30 10.15
C SER A 428 -10.94 8.33 10.60
N GLY A 429 -11.77 7.48 9.97
CA GLY A 429 -13.15 7.27 10.42
C GLY A 429 -13.21 6.80 11.88
N GLU A 430 -14.29 7.15 12.57
CA GLU A 430 -14.50 6.77 13.97
C GLU A 430 -14.55 5.24 14.15
N VAL A 431 -15.04 4.53 13.13
CA VAL A 431 -15.18 3.07 13.15
C VAL A 431 -14.59 2.51 11.85
N TRP A 432 -13.75 1.49 11.97
CA TRP A 432 -13.33 0.65 10.88
C TRP A 432 -14.00 -0.72 10.97
N ILE A 433 -14.34 -1.28 9.83
CA ILE A 433 -14.89 -2.63 9.73
C ILE A 433 -14.12 -3.42 8.68
N THR A 434 -13.99 -4.73 8.89
CA THR A 434 -13.33 -5.65 7.95
C THR A 434 -14.24 -6.82 7.61
N ALA A 435 -14.12 -7.33 6.39
CA ALA A 435 -14.85 -8.50 5.92
C ALA A 435 -14.01 -9.77 6.09
N ARG A 436 -14.68 -10.90 6.38
CA ARG A 436 -14.03 -12.22 6.39
C ARG A 436 -13.53 -12.62 5.00
N PRO A 437 -12.51 -13.49 4.90
CA PRO A 437 -12.08 -14.07 3.63
C PRO A 437 -13.25 -14.60 2.80
N GLY A 438 -13.22 -14.28 1.51
CA GLY A 438 -14.29 -14.62 0.57
C GLY A 438 -15.46 -13.63 0.51
N CYS A 439 -15.40 -12.52 1.27
CA CYS A 439 -16.45 -11.50 1.32
C CYS A 439 -15.87 -10.10 1.10
N GLU A 440 -16.68 -9.23 0.50
CA GLU A 440 -16.33 -7.83 0.24
C GLU A 440 -17.52 -6.93 0.52
N PHE A 441 -17.26 -5.68 0.91
CA PHE A 441 -18.30 -4.68 1.15
C PHE A 441 -18.80 -4.07 -0.15
N GLU A 442 -20.12 -3.92 -0.24
CA GLU A 442 -20.80 -3.23 -1.33
C GLU A 442 -21.58 -2.04 -0.79
N VAL A 443 -21.50 -0.94 -1.51
CA VAL A 443 -22.28 0.29 -1.25
C VAL A 443 -22.94 0.76 -2.54
N PRO A 444 -23.98 1.61 -2.49
CA PRO A 444 -24.60 2.15 -3.69
C PRO A 444 -23.60 2.85 -4.63
N GLY A 445 -23.36 2.27 -5.80
CA GLY A 445 -22.43 2.78 -6.83
C GLY A 445 -21.09 2.06 -6.90
N GLY A 446 -20.70 1.29 -5.89
CA GLY A 446 -19.58 0.34 -5.95
C GLY A 446 -20.09 -1.08 -6.04
N LYS A 447 -19.29 -2.01 -6.57
CA LYS A 447 -19.64 -3.42 -6.70
C LYS A 447 -18.54 -4.29 -6.10
N ALA A 448 -18.93 -5.36 -5.42
CA ALA A 448 -18.01 -6.39 -4.98
C ALA A 448 -17.45 -7.18 -6.19
N HIS A 449 -16.19 -7.61 -6.11
CA HIS A 449 -15.46 -8.36 -7.14
C HIS A 449 -15.81 -9.86 -7.10
N LEU A 450 -17.08 -10.18 -7.28
CA LEU A 450 -17.61 -11.54 -7.16
C LEU A 450 -16.97 -12.50 -8.17
N GLY A 451 -16.35 -13.57 -7.66
CA GLY A 451 -15.64 -14.57 -8.48
C GLY A 451 -14.22 -14.16 -8.86
N GLY A 452 -13.80 -12.96 -8.50
CA GLY A 452 -12.45 -12.45 -8.62
C GLY A 452 -11.74 -12.38 -7.27
N GLY A 453 -10.75 -11.48 -7.15
CA GLY A 453 -10.01 -11.18 -5.93
C GLY A 453 -10.30 -9.79 -5.38
N SER A 454 -10.03 -9.59 -4.10
CA SER A 454 -10.14 -8.29 -3.44
C SER A 454 -9.22 -8.22 -2.21
N HIS A 455 -9.06 -7.02 -1.66
CA HIS A 455 -8.12 -6.73 -0.58
C HIS A 455 -8.63 -5.62 0.35
N GLY A 456 -7.82 -5.17 1.31
CA GLY A 456 -8.13 -4.03 2.19
C GLY A 456 -8.27 -4.39 3.66
N ALA A 457 -8.53 -5.66 4.01
CA ALA A 457 -8.69 -6.10 5.39
C ALA A 457 -7.36 -6.31 6.13
N LEU A 458 -7.44 -6.64 7.42
CA LEU A 458 -6.28 -6.99 8.26
C LEU A 458 -5.77 -8.41 8.04
N HIS A 459 -6.55 -9.28 7.39
CA HIS A 459 -6.23 -10.69 7.25
C HIS A 459 -4.95 -10.91 6.41
N ALA A 460 -4.20 -11.97 6.70
CA ALA A 460 -2.92 -12.31 6.05
C ALA A 460 -3.03 -12.41 4.52
N LEU A 461 -4.16 -12.88 3.99
CA LEU A 461 -4.40 -12.97 2.54
C LEU A 461 -4.34 -11.60 1.84
N ASP A 462 -4.83 -10.55 2.49
CA ASP A 462 -4.83 -9.19 1.98
C ASP A 462 -3.50 -8.47 2.27
N THR A 463 -2.82 -8.91 3.33
CA THR A 463 -1.74 -8.18 3.96
C THR A 463 -0.36 -8.58 3.45
N LEU A 464 -0.13 -9.88 3.29
CA LEU A 464 1.21 -10.37 3.02
C LEU A 464 1.61 -10.18 1.57
N SER A 465 2.87 -9.78 1.37
CA SER A 465 3.51 -9.62 0.08
C SER A 465 4.92 -10.23 0.09
N PRO A 466 5.45 -10.70 -1.05
CA PRO A 466 6.82 -11.16 -1.15
C PRO A 466 7.79 -9.98 -1.23
N VAL A 467 9.02 -10.18 -0.74
CA VAL A 467 10.14 -9.27 -0.99
C VAL A 467 11.34 -10.08 -1.48
N ILE A 468 11.92 -9.66 -2.60
CA ILE A 468 13.20 -10.17 -3.09
C ILE A 468 14.19 -9.00 -3.07
N MET A 469 15.38 -9.23 -2.55
CA MET A 469 16.48 -8.26 -2.62
C MET A 469 17.71 -8.95 -3.15
N ALA A 470 18.27 -8.46 -4.26
CA ALA A 470 19.42 -9.07 -4.93
C ALA A 470 20.41 -8.01 -5.43
N GLY A 471 21.68 -8.40 -5.60
CA GLY A 471 22.74 -7.53 -6.12
C GLY A 471 23.43 -6.70 -5.06
N GLY A 472 24.34 -5.85 -5.51
CA GLY A 472 25.24 -5.10 -4.65
C GLY A 472 26.54 -5.86 -4.29
N PRO A 473 27.48 -5.19 -3.61
CA PRO A 473 28.82 -5.74 -3.31
C PRO A 473 28.79 -6.87 -2.26
N ILE A 474 27.73 -6.96 -1.48
CA ILE A 474 27.53 -7.97 -0.43
C ILE A 474 26.17 -8.61 -0.69
N ARG A 475 26.09 -9.94 -0.58
CA ARG A 475 24.81 -10.64 -0.73
C ARG A 475 23.81 -10.13 0.31
N PRO A 476 22.64 -9.59 -0.11
CA PRO A 476 21.65 -9.03 0.81
C PRO A 476 21.12 -10.10 1.77
N ARG A 477 20.79 -9.66 2.99
CA ARG A 477 20.02 -10.43 3.97
C ARG A 477 18.77 -9.63 4.32
N LEU A 478 17.64 -10.30 4.41
CA LEU A 478 16.38 -9.69 4.84
C LEU A 478 16.12 -10.04 6.31
N PRO A 479 15.53 -9.13 7.09
CA PRO A 479 15.11 -9.41 8.46
C PRO A 479 14.12 -10.59 8.54
N ARG A 480 14.04 -11.25 9.69
CA ARG A 480 13.05 -12.33 9.94
C ARG A 480 11.61 -11.84 9.84
N HIS A 481 11.36 -10.61 10.26
CA HIS A 481 10.07 -9.94 10.18
C HIS A 481 10.23 -8.68 9.35
N LEU A 482 9.30 -8.43 8.43
CA LEU A 482 9.39 -7.34 7.48
C LEU A 482 8.00 -6.70 7.25
N ARG A 483 7.99 -5.36 7.19
CA ARG A 483 6.80 -4.56 6.91
C ARG A 483 7.00 -3.76 5.64
N CYS A 484 5.95 -3.37 4.96
CA CYS A 484 6.06 -2.50 3.77
C CYS A 484 6.72 -1.15 4.10
N VAL A 485 6.58 -0.64 5.33
CA VAL A 485 7.27 0.58 5.81
C VAL A 485 8.79 0.40 5.93
N ASP A 486 9.30 -0.84 5.95
CA ASP A 486 10.73 -1.14 6.01
C ASP A 486 11.40 -1.10 4.62
N ILE A 487 10.61 -1.07 3.53
CA ILE A 487 11.15 -1.02 2.14
C ILE A 487 11.91 0.28 1.89
N ALA A 488 11.40 1.42 2.34
CA ALA A 488 12.11 2.69 2.20
C ALA A 488 13.48 2.71 2.92
N PRO A 489 13.60 2.34 4.20
CA PRO A 489 14.88 2.16 4.87
C PRO A 489 15.83 1.20 4.15
N LEU A 490 15.35 0.05 3.66
CA LEU A 490 16.16 -0.92 2.91
C LEU A 490 16.75 -0.31 1.63
N CYS A 491 15.94 0.43 0.85
CA CYS A 491 16.39 1.12 -0.34
C CYS A 491 17.45 2.21 -0.02
N MET A 492 17.21 3.01 1.01
CA MET A 492 18.14 4.06 1.44
C MET A 492 19.47 3.48 1.92
N GLN A 493 19.42 2.38 2.67
CA GLN A 493 20.62 1.67 3.12
C GLN A 493 21.41 1.09 1.93
N ALA A 494 20.74 0.46 0.96
CA ALA A 494 21.39 -0.05 -0.25
C ALA A 494 22.05 1.07 -1.08
N LEU A 495 21.46 2.27 -1.08
CA LEU A 495 22.07 3.46 -1.69
C LEU A 495 23.24 4.01 -0.87
N GLY A 496 23.41 3.64 0.40
CA GLY A 496 24.36 4.27 1.32
C GLY A 496 23.98 5.72 1.66
N VAL A 497 22.69 6.02 1.69
CA VAL A 497 22.13 7.33 2.04
C VAL A 497 21.43 7.22 3.39
N PRO A 498 21.80 8.03 4.40
CA PRO A 498 21.13 7.97 5.69
C PRO A 498 19.69 8.48 5.57
N MET A 499 18.75 7.74 6.12
CA MET A 499 17.36 8.17 6.23
C MET A 499 17.25 9.22 7.35
N ARG A 500 17.30 10.51 7.00
CA ARG A 500 17.25 11.62 7.96
C ARG A 500 15.88 11.82 8.58
N TYR A 501 14.83 11.40 7.88
CA TYR A 501 13.47 11.33 8.38
C TYR A 501 13.20 9.87 8.77
N ALA A 502 12.99 9.62 10.06
CA ALA A 502 12.56 8.32 10.54
C ALA A 502 11.22 8.50 11.22
N PRO A 503 10.11 8.13 10.56
CA PRO A 503 8.80 8.02 11.20
C PRO A 503 8.88 7.12 12.43
N GLY A 504 7.96 7.26 13.38
CA GLY A 504 8.00 6.49 14.64
C GLY A 504 8.18 4.99 14.45
N ALA A 505 7.49 4.41 13.46
CA ALA A 505 7.61 3.00 13.10
C ALA A 505 8.95 2.64 12.46
N ALA A 506 9.49 3.49 11.57
CA ALA A 506 10.75 3.24 10.88
C ALA A 506 11.99 3.41 11.78
N ARG A 507 11.89 4.11 12.90
CA ARG A 507 12.98 4.19 13.90
C ARG A 507 13.30 2.84 14.52
N LEU A 508 12.28 2.02 14.73
CA LEU A 508 12.43 0.67 15.26
C LEU A 508 13.04 -0.29 14.24
N SER A 509 12.67 -0.14 12.95
CA SER A 509 13.21 -0.97 11.86
C SER A 509 14.66 -0.63 11.51
N ALA A 510 15.06 0.64 11.54
CA ALA A 510 16.44 1.04 11.32
C ALA A 510 17.40 0.42 12.37
N ALA A 511 16.99 0.35 13.63
CA ALA A 511 17.75 -0.32 14.67
C ALA A 511 17.85 -1.84 14.45
N SER A 512 16.81 -2.49 13.94
CA SER A 512 16.81 -3.94 13.65
C SER A 512 17.66 -4.27 12.41
N VAL A 513 17.66 -3.42 11.39
CA VAL A 513 18.47 -3.58 10.17
C VAL A 513 19.96 -3.37 10.46
N ASP A 514 20.32 -2.33 11.22
CA ASP A 514 21.71 -2.07 11.62
C ASP A 514 22.30 -3.19 12.48
N ALA A 515 21.52 -3.77 13.40
CA ALA A 515 21.98 -4.87 14.24
C ALA A 515 22.26 -6.17 13.45
N THR A 516 21.55 -6.38 12.35
CA THR A 516 21.72 -7.59 11.52
C THR A 516 22.93 -7.49 10.59
N LEU A 517 23.28 -6.27 10.12
CA LEU A 517 24.43 -6.05 9.23
C LEU A 517 25.76 -5.84 9.96
N LEU A 518 25.75 -5.39 11.22
CA LEU A 518 26.96 -5.11 12.00
C LEU A 518 27.53 -6.33 12.72
N ARG A 519 26.79 -7.44 12.87
CA ARG A 519 27.29 -8.64 13.60
C ARG A 519 28.33 -9.48 12.86
N ASP A 520 28.47 -9.33 11.53
CA ASP A 520 29.38 -10.15 10.72
C ASP A 520 30.68 -9.43 10.27
N SER A 521 30.98 -8.21 10.79
CA SER A 521 32.24 -7.52 10.46
C SER A 521 33.44 -7.92 11.37
N HIS A 522 33.26 -8.88 12.26
CA HIS A 522 34.36 -9.48 13.02
C HIS A 522 34.71 -10.89 12.51
N VAL A 523 35.18 -10.99 11.26
CA VAL A 523 36.05 -12.10 10.89
C VAL A 523 37.48 -11.62 11.03
N SER A 524 38.08 -12.07 12.12
CA SER A 524 39.49 -11.88 12.44
C SER A 524 40.39 -12.38 11.32
N TYR A 525 41.20 -11.50 10.77
CA TYR A 525 42.46 -11.91 10.13
C TYR A 525 43.42 -12.30 11.26
N GLY A 526 43.68 -13.58 11.39
CA GLY A 526 44.61 -14.14 12.34
C GLY A 526 45.23 -15.39 11.78
N GLY A 527 46.55 -15.30 11.45
CA GLY A 527 47.45 -16.42 11.20
C GLY A 527 47.67 -16.77 9.77
#